data_d740b4f9b56d6c8807a0fe651718681b
#
_entry.id   d740b4f9b56d6c8807a0fe651718681b
#
_cell.length_a   1.000
_cell.length_b   1.000
_cell.length_c   1.000
_cell.angle_alpha   90.00
_cell.angle_beta   90.00
_cell.angle_gamma   90.00
#
_symmetry.space_group_name_H-M   'P 1'
#
loop_
_entity.id
_entity.type
_entity.pdbx_description
1 polymer ?
#
loop_
_entity_poly.entity_id
_entity_poly.type
_entity_poly.pdbx_seq_one_letter_code
_entity_poly.pdbx_strand_id
1 'polypeptide(L)'
;LLHPLGPFVNIIMVRLLIPFGLHHTWSALLRFTEAGGVYEIAGKTYVGVLPAANEIIFNLGPNSPEWQMMPKLTRFLAQNQMIDTLFMFPGIAFAMYKTAYKKNKPLVKGILITMVLTAFLGNITEPLEFSFLFISPVLYLMYILIGAASSLALAFMGTAVGYIRGTIFDFI
;
A
#
# COMPACT_ATOMS: atom_id res chain seq x y z
N LEU A 1 -2.09 1.08 17.64
CA LEU A 1 -2.16 0.98 16.17
C LEU A 1 -3.58 0.84 15.62
N LEU A 2 -4.56 0.43 16.42
CA LEU A 2 -5.97 0.31 16.02
C LEU A 2 -6.69 1.67 15.92
N HIS A 3 -6.07 2.75 16.35
CA HIS A 3 -6.60 4.10 16.22
C HIS A 3 -6.63 4.51 14.73
N PRO A 4 -7.59 5.32 14.25
CA PRO A 4 -7.67 5.76 12.85
C PRO A 4 -6.41 6.47 12.34
N LEU A 5 -5.60 7.07 13.22
CA LEU A 5 -4.30 7.66 12.85
C LEU A 5 -3.20 6.63 12.55
N GLY A 6 -3.35 5.37 12.95
CA GLY A 6 -2.34 4.33 12.72
C GLY A 6 -1.97 4.15 11.23
N PRO A 7 -2.94 3.98 10.32
CA PRO A 7 -2.67 3.89 8.88
C PRO A 7 -2.02 5.14 8.30
N PHE A 8 -2.37 6.33 8.77
CA PHE A 8 -1.77 7.59 8.37
C PHE A 8 -0.27 7.62 8.71
N VAL A 9 0.08 7.31 9.95
CA VAL A 9 1.48 7.25 10.39
C VAL A 9 2.24 6.15 9.65
N ASN A 10 1.62 4.99 9.47
CA ASN A 10 2.22 3.87 8.76
C ASN A 10 2.64 4.24 7.33
N ILE A 11 1.78 4.90 6.56
CA ILE A 11 2.09 5.35 5.20
C ILE A 11 3.27 6.32 5.19
N ILE A 12 3.28 7.30 6.07
CA ILE A 12 4.38 8.26 6.13
C ILE A 12 5.70 7.53 6.40
N MET A 13 5.72 6.64 7.40
CA MET A 13 6.92 5.88 7.75
C MET A 13 7.39 4.98 6.62
N VAL A 14 6.49 4.21 6.01
CA VAL A 14 6.83 3.35 4.86
C VAL A 14 7.49 4.16 3.76
N ARG A 15 6.86 5.25 3.32
CA ARG A 15 7.36 6.05 2.19
C ARG A 15 8.63 6.81 2.52
N LEU A 16 8.79 7.34 3.73
CA LEU A 16 10.05 7.95 4.16
C LEU A 16 11.22 6.95 4.19
N LEU A 17 10.93 5.69 4.43
CA LEU A 17 11.94 4.62 4.50
C LEU A 17 12.24 3.96 3.14
N ILE A 18 11.44 4.20 2.11
CA ILE A 18 11.68 3.67 0.74
C ILE A 18 13.06 4.05 0.21
N PRO A 19 13.50 5.32 0.26
CA PRO A 19 14.81 5.71 -0.26
C PRO A 19 15.99 4.99 0.40
N PHE A 20 15.80 4.50 1.61
CA PHE A 20 16.81 3.78 2.39
C PHE A 20 16.68 2.25 2.30
N GLY A 21 15.66 1.74 1.58
CA GLY A 21 15.38 0.30 1.50
C GLY A 21 14.82 -0.31 2.79
N LEU A 22 14.52 0.49 3.83
CA LEU A 22 14.11 0.03 5.17
C LEU A 22 12.60 -0.14 5.33
N HIS A 23 11.80 0.20 4.32
CA HIS A 23 10.34 0.11 4.37
C HIS A 23 9.83 -1.33 4.56
N HIS A 24 10.57 -2.33 4.04
CA HIS A 24 10.23 -3.74 4.28
C HIS A 24 10.43 -4.14 5.75
N THR A 25 11.49 -3.65 6.40
CA THR A 25 11.74 -3.89 7.83
C THR A 25 10.61 -3.29 8.68
N TRP A 26 10.22 -2.05 8.39
CA TRP A 26 9.08 -1.41 9.05
C TRP A 26 7.78 -2.21 8.87
N SER A 27 7.49 -2.61 7.64
CA SER A 27 6.30 -3.41 7.33
C SER A 27 6.32 -4.77 8.02
N ALA A 28 7.49 -5.42 8.14
CA ALA A 28 7.64 -6.69 8.82
C ALA A 28 7.31 -6.59 10.33
N LEU A 29 7.68 -5.48 10.97
CA LEU A 29 7.31 -5.24 12.37
C LEU A 29 5.80 -5.28 12.58
N LEU A 30 5.03 -4.61 11.72
CA LEU A 30 3.56 -4.61 11.84
C LEU A 30 2.94 -5.94 11.42
N ARG A 31 3.53 -6.62 10.44
CA ARG A 31 2.98 -7.87 9.91
C ARG A 31 3.15 -9.05 10.83
N PHE A 32 4.27 -9.13 11.56
CA PHE A 32 4.68 -10.37 12.24
C PHE A 32 4.97 -10.23 13.73
N THR A 33 4.90 -9.03 14.31
CA THR A 33 5.18 -8.83 15.73
C THR A 33 4.00 -8.20 16.47
N GLU A 34 4.11 -8.14 17.80
CA GLU A 34 3.12 -7.49 18.67
C GLU A 34 2.90 -6.01 18.35
N ALA A 35 3.85 -5.36 17.65
CA ALA A 35 3.66 -3.99 17.17
C ALA A 35 2.46 -3.86 16.21
N GLY A 36 2.13 -4.93 15.47
CA GLY A 36 0.93 -5.01 14.64
C GLY A 36 -0.34 -5.35 15.42
N GLY A 37 -0.20 -5.82 16.65
CA GLY A 37 -1.29 -6.24 17.53
C GLY A 37 -1.29 -7.74 17.79
N VAL A 38 -2.07 -8.13 18.79
CA VAL A 38 -2.35 -9.52 19.15
C VAL A 38 -3.85 -9.73 18.98
N TYR A 39 -4.23 -10.77 18.27
CA TYR A 39 -5.61 -11.04 17.87
C TYR A 39 -6.03 -12.43 18.33
N GLU A 40 -7.18 -12.53 18.97
CA GLU A 40 -7.82 -13.80 19.29
C GLU A 40 -8.85 -14.12 18.20
N ILE A 41 -8.65 -15.22 17.47
CA ILE A 41 -9.45 -15.64 16.33
C ILE A 41 -9.72 -17.13 16.49
N ALA A 42 -11.01 -17.53 16.51
CA ALA A 42 -11.44 -18.92 16.67
C ALA A 42 -10.78 -19.64 17.86
N GLY A 43 -10.56 -18.93 18.98
CA GLY A 43 -9.97 -19.50 20.22
C GLY A 43 -8.44 -19.68 20.17
N LYS A 44 -7.76 -19.14 19.14
CA LYS A 44 -6.31 -19.12 19.01
C LYS A 44 -5.77 -17.68 19.00
N THR A 45 -4.58 -17.50 19.53
CA THR A 45 -3.90 -16.19 19.55
C THR A 45 -2.97 -16.06 18.36
N TYR A 46 -3.11 -14.97 17.61
CA TYR A 46 -2.26 -14.61 16.46
C TYR A 46 -1.52 -13.31 16.74
N VAL A 47 -0.21 -13.31 16.50
CA VAL A 47 0.66 -12.14 16.68
C VAL A 47 0.95 -11.50 15.33
N GLY A 48 0.68 -10.19 15.21
CA GLY A 48 0.82 -9.42 13.99
C GLY A 48 -0.39 -9.50 13.06
N VAL A 49 -0.51 -8.54 12.16
CA VAL A 49 -1.69 -8.42 11.28
C VAL A 49 -1.76 -9.49 10.19
N LEU A 50 -0.63 -10.00 9.70
CA LEU A 50 -0.63 -10.94 8.58
C LEU A 50 -1.08 -12.36 8.97
N PRO A 51 -0.59 -12.97 10.07
CA PRO A 51 -1.11 -14.25 10.54
C PRO A 51 -2.61 -14.21 10.85
N ALA A 52 -3.07 -13.12 11.49
CA ALA A 52 -4.49 -12.92 11.77
C ALA A 52 -5.34 -12.83 10.49
N ALA A 53 -4.90 -12.05 9.50
CA ALA A 53 -5.59 -11.94 8.22
C ALA A 53 -5.62 -13.26 7.45
N ASN A 54 -4.50 -14.01 7.44
CA ASN A 54 -4.42 -15.31 6.77
C ASN A 54 -5.39 -16.33 7.37
N GLU A 55 -5.50 -16.38 8.70
CA GLU A 55 -6.46 -17.28 9.37
C GLU A 55 -7.89 -16.97 8.91
N ILE A 56 -8.27 -15.69 8.89
CA ILE A 56 -9.62 -15.29 8.49
C ILE A 56 -9.88 -15.62 7.01
N ILE A 57 -8.93 -15.31 6.12
CA ILE A 57 -9.11 -15.47 4.67
C ILE A 57 -9.15 -16.95 4.27
N PHE A 58 -8.17 -17.73 4.72
CA PHE A 58 -7.95 -19.07 4.18
C PHE A 58 -8.64 -20.19 4.98
N ASN A 59 -8.85 -20.01 6.28
CA ASN A 59 -9.41 -21.05 7.13
C ASN A 59 -10.87 -20.81 7.52
N LEU A 60 -11.25 -19.54 7.79
CA LEU A 60 -12.61 -19.23 8.25
C LEU A 60 -13.52 -18.76 7.10
N GLY A 61 -12.99 -18.01 6.15
CA GLY A 61 -13.71 -17.52 4.99
C GLY A 61 -14.65 -16.33 5.26
N PRO A 62 -15.29 -15.79 4.19
CA PRO A 62 -16.06 -14.55 4.24
C PRO A 62 -17.36 -14.63 5.05
N ASN A 63 -17.84 -15.81 5.36
CA ASN A 63 -19.08 -16.00 6.12
C ASN A 63 -18.85 -16.06 7.64
N SER A 64 -17.61 -15.96 8.10
CA SER A 64 -17.27 -15.98 9.52
C SER A 64 -17.55 -14.63 10.20
N PRO A 65 -17.92 -14.62 11.51
CA PRO A 65 -18.05 -13.39 12.27
C PRO A 65 -16.76 -12.57 12.32
N GLU A 66 -15.62 -13.24 12.27
CA GLU A 66 -14.28 -12.68 12.32
C GLU A 66 -13.96 -11.87 11.06
N TRP A 67 -14.68 -12.10 9.95
CA TRP A 67 -14.53 -11.32 8.71
C TRP A 67 -14.73 -9.81 8.93
N GLN A 68 -15.51 -9.43 9.93
CA GLN A 68 -15.71 -8.03 10.31
C GLN A 68 -14.42 -7.33 10.80
N MET A 69 -13.38 -8.10 11.14
CA MET A 69 -12.07 -7.57 11.51
C MET A 69 -11.20 -7.22 10.28
N MET A 70 -11.53 -7.75 9.10
CA MET A 70 -10.72 -7.57 7.88
C MET A 70 -10.45 -6.08 7.53
N PRO A 71 -11.40 -5.14 7.60
CA PRO A 71 -11.11 -3.72 7.33
C PRO A 71 -10.05 -3.12 8.28
N LYS A 72 -9.95 -3.64 9.50
CA LYS A 72 -8.94 -3.20 10.48
C LYS A 72 -7.55 -3.78 10.20
N LEU A 73 -7.48 -4.99 9.67
CA LEU A 73 -6.23 -5.68 9.35
C LEU A 73 -5.68 -5.22 8.00
N THR A 74 -6.50 -5.16 6.97
CA THR A 74 -6.09 -4.85 5.59
C THR A 74 -5.54 -3.45 5.42
N ARG A 75 -5.95 -2.49 6.27
CA ARG A 75 -5.40 -1.12 6.25
C ARG A 75 -3.90 -1.05 6.50
N PHE A 76 -3.31 -2.06 7.12
CA PHE A 76 -1.86 -2.19 7.33
C PHE A 76 -1.18 -3.15 6.32
N LEU A 77 -1.94 -3.81 5.48
CA LEU A 77 -1.46 -4.76 4.49
C LEU A 77 -1.56 -4.19 3.06
N ALA A 78 -2.72 -4.32 2.44
CA ALA A 78 -2.92 -4.09 1.01
C ALA A 78 -3.56 -2.74 0.68
N GLN A 79 -4.41 -2.19 1.55
CA GLN A 79 -5.30 -1.07 1.21
C GLN A 79 -4.57 0.15 0.62
N ASN A 80 -3.46 0.56 1.23
CA ASN A 80 -2.70 1.71 0.76
C ASN A 80 -1.96 1.42 -0.54
N GLN A 81 -1.41 0.21 -0.67
CA GLN A 81 -0.73 -0.23 -1.89
C GLN A 81 -1.70 -0.32 -3.08
N MET A 82 -2.95 -0.74 -2.84
CA MET A 82 -4.00 -0.75 -3.87
C MET A 82 -4.30 0.65 -4.40
N ILE A 83 -4.43 1.66 -3.53
CA ILE A 83 -4.66 3.04 -3.96
C ILE A 83 -3.50 3.54 -4.80
N ASP A 84 -2.28 3.26 -4.37
CA ASP A 84 -1.09 3.68 -5.07
C ASP A 84 -1.00 3.03 -6.45
N THR A 85 -1.12 1.72 -6.52
CA THR A 85 -0.95 0.96 -7.76
C THR A 85 -2.06 1.19 -8.77
N LEU A 86 -3.33 1.29 -8.33
CA LEU A 86 -4.47 1.41 -9.22
C LEU A 86 -4.76 2.86 -9.65
N PHE A 87 -4.46 3.85 -8.81
CA PHE A 87 -4.87 5.23 -9.05
C PHE A 87 -3.72 6.22 -9.07
N MET A 88 -2.86 6.23 -8.04
CA MET A 88 -1.82 7.25 -7.92
C MET A 88 -0.71 7.09 -8.96
N PHE A 89 -0.18 5.90 -9.14
CA PHE A 89 0.91 5.67 -10.10
C PHE A 89 0.52 5.86 -11.56
N PRO A 90 -0.63 5.38 -12.04
CA PRO A 90 -1.11 5.75 -13.37
C PRO A 90 -1.27 7.26 -13.55
N GLY A 91 -1.80 7.96 -12.53
CA GLY A 91 -1.93 9.42 -12.54
C GLY A 91 -0.58 10.14 -12.59
N ILE A 92 0.37 9.75 -11.77
CA ILE A 92 1.74 10.31 -11.76
C ILE A 92 2.43 10.05 -13.10
N ALA A 93 2.38 8.82 -13.61
CA ALA A 93 2.98 8.45 -14.90
C ALA A 93 2.35 9.27 -16.05
N PHE A 94 1.04 9.46 -16.05
CA PHE A 94 0.37 10.28 -17.03
C PHE A 94 0.82 11.75 -16.96
N ALA A 95 0.96 12.33 -15.77
CA ALA A 95 1.47 13.67 -15.59
C ALA A 95 2.93 13.82 -16.07
N MET A 96 3.79 12.86 -15.74
CA MET A 96 5.18 12.81 -16.21
C MET A 96 5.25 12.72 -17.74
N TYR A 97 4.41 11.88 -18.36
CA TYR A 97 4.33 11.79 -19.81
C TYR A 97 3.88 13.10 -20.47
N LYS A 98 2.89 13.78 -19.89
CA LYS A 98 2.40 15.08 -20.41
C LYS A 98 3.48 16.15 -20.37
N THR A 99 4.26 16.21 -19.33
CA THR A 99 5.31 17.21 -19.12
C THR A 99 6.63 16.86 -19.84
N ALA A 100 6.80 15.65 -20.34
CA ALA A 100 7.99 15.23 -21.04
C ALA A 100 8.24 16.02 -22.33
N TYR A 101 9.50 16.30 -22.64
CA TYR A 101 9.89 16.93 -23.89
C TYR A 101 9.42 16.12 -25.10
N LYS A 102 8.90 16.80 -26.13
CA LYS A 102 8.32 16.16 -27.34
C LYS A 102 9.26 15.12 -27.97
N LYS A 103 10.57 15.43 -28.03
CA LYS A 103 11.61 14.53 -28.59
C LYS A 103 11.69 13.20 -27.84
N ASN A 104 11.50 13.20 -26.53
CA ASN A 104 11.71 12.05 -25.64
C ASN A 104 10.40 11.30 -25.33
N LYS A 105 9.24 11.82 -25.75
CA LYS A 105 7.93 11.21 -25.43
C LYS A 105 7.81 9.73 -25.76
N PRO A 106 8.29 9.23 -26.91
CA PRO A 106 8.16 7.78 -27.23
C PRO A 106 8.94 6.91 -26.21
N LEU A 107 10.15 7.31 -25.85
CA LEU A 107 10.97 6.62 -24.88
C LEU A 107 10.37 6.66 -23.48
N VAL A 108 9.98 7.87 -23.04
CA VAL A 108 9.35 8.09 -21.72
C VAL A 108 8.05 7.29 -21.60
N LYS A 109 7.24 7.22 -22.66
CA LYS A 109 6.01 6.41 -22.69
C LYS A 109 6.30 4.94 -22.39
N GLY A 110 7.29 4.35 -23.08
CA GLY A 110 7.65 2.94 -22.88
C GLY A 110 8.09 2.65 -21.45
N ILE A 111 9.00 3.48 -20.92
CA ILE A 111 9.51 3.35 -19.55
C ILE A 111 8.37 3.46 -18.53
N LEU A 112 7.52 4.48 -18.62
CA LEU A 112 6.42 4.70 -17.68
C LEU A 112 5.39 3.59 -17.72
N ILE A 113 5.04 3.07 -18.90
CA ILE A 113 4.14 1.92 -19.04
C ILE A 113 4.73 0.70 -18.31
N THR A 114 6.02 0.41 -18.53
CA THR A 114 6.67 -0.72 -17.86
C THR A 114 6.65 -0.55 -16.34
N MET A 115 6.97 0.64 -15.82
CA MET A 115 6.96 0.91 -14.38
C MET A 115 5.54 0.75 -13.79
N VAL A 116 4.52 1.29 -14.46
CA VAL A 116 3.12 1.17 -14.00
C VAL A 116 2.65 -0.29 -14.04
N LEU A 117 2.97 -1.03 -15.11
CA LEU A 117 2.62 -2.45 -15.19
C LEU A 117 3.33 -3.28 -14.11
N THR A 118 4.60 -3.00 -13.82
CA THR A 118 5.36 -3.67 -12.77
C THR A 118 4.73 -3.40 -11.39
N ALA A 119 4.31 -2.17 -11.13
CA ALA A 119 3.58 -1.84 -9.91
C ALA A 119 2.22 -2.53 -9.85
N PHE A 120 1.46 -2.48 -10.94
CA PHE A 120 0.09 -3.00 -11.03
C PHE A 120 0.01 -4.54 -10.91
N LEU A 121 0.93 -5.25 -11.54
CA LEU A 121 0.94 -6.73 -11.56
C LEU A 121 1.75 -7.32 -10.40
N GLY A 122 2.87 -6.69 -10.05
CA GLY A 122 3.83 -7.23 -9.07
C GLY A 122 3.89 -6.49 -7.74
N ASN A 123 3.19 -5.35 -7.61
CA ASN A 123 3.32 -4.44 -6.47
C ASN A 123 4.78 -3.99 -6.22
N ILE A 124 5.58 -3.88 -7.29
CA ILE A 124 6.95 -3.36 -7.26
C ILE A 124 6.86 -1.89 -7.67
N THR A 125 6.89 -1.01 -6.70
CA THR A 125 6.58 0.42 -6.86
C THR A 125 7.81 1.30 -6.95
N GLU A 126 8.94 0.81 -6.45
CA GLU A 126 10.18 1.53 -6.30
C GLU A 126 10.72 2.16 -7.61
N PRO A 127 10.64 1.51 -8.79
CA PRO A 127 11.15 2.12 -10.01
C PRO A 127 10.44 3.44 -10.35
N LEU A 128 9.13 3.50 -10.14
CA LEU A 128 8.36 4.72 -10.36
C LEU A 128 8.62 5.75 -9.26
N GLU A 129 8.63 5.34 -7.99
CA GLU A 129 8.87 6.21 -6.85
C GLU A 129 10.23 6.89 -6.92
N PHE A 130 11.28 6.13 -7.22
CA PHE A 130 12.62 6.68 -7.40
C PHE A 130 12.71 7.63 -8.60
N SER A 131 11.95 7.38 -9.68
CA SER A 131 11.98 8.26 -10.84
C SER A 131 11.58 9.69 -10.51
N PHE A 132 10.56 9.90 -9.69
CA PHE A 132 10.13 11.25 -9.31
C PHE A 132 10.75 11.74 -7.99
N LEU A 133 11.20 10.86 -7.10
CA LEU A 133 11.95 11.25 -5.90
C LEU A 133 13.21 12.03 -6.27
N PHE A 134 14.00 11.52 -7.21
CA PHE A 134 15.25 12.16 -7.62
C PHE A 134 15.03 13.38 -8.53
N ILE A 135 13.94 13.40 -9.29
CA ILE A 135 13.60 14.54 -10.15
C ILE A 135 13.05 15.71 -9.34
N SER A 136 12.19 15.44 -8.39
CA SER A 136 11.50 16.46 -7.58
C SER A 136 11.15 15.94 -6.18
N PRO A 137 12.01 16.20 -5.18
CA PRO A 137 11.71 15.85 -3.78
C PRO A 137 10.40 16.46 -3.26
N VAL A 138 10.02 17.63 -3.78
CA VAL A 138 8.74 18.29 -3.44
C VAL A 138 7.56 17.45 -3.92
N LEU A 139 7.63 16.91 -5.14
CA LEU A 139 6.61 16.01 -5.67
C LEU A 139 6.51 14.74 -4.84
N TYR A 140 7.65 14.21 -4.38
CA TYR A 140 7.68 13.05 -3.49
C TYR A 140 7.03 13.35 -2.13
N LEU A 141 7.28 14.52 -1.56
CA LEU A 141 6.60 14.95 -0.33
C LEU A 141 5.08 15.07 -0.54
N MET A 142 4.63 15.66 -1.64
CA MET A 142 3.19 15.71 -1.97
C MET A 142 2.59 14.31 -2.12
N TYR A 143 3.30 13.38 -2.76
CA TYR A 143 2.91 11.99 -2.87
C TYR A 143 2.72 11.34 -1.48
N ILE A 144 3.64 11.56 -0.55
CA ILE A 144 3.51 11.08 0.84
C ILE A 144 2.26 11.65 1.50
N LEU A 145 2.05 12.96 1.42
CA LEU A 145 0.94 13.63 2.09
C LEU A 145 -0.43 13.23 1.51
N ILE A 146 -0.56 13.14 0.19
CA ILE A 146 -1.80 12.70 -0.46
C ILE A 146 -2.12 11.25 -0.09
N GLY A 147 -1.14 10.35 -0.11
CA GLY A 147 -1.36 8.97 0.29
C GLY A 147 -1.71 8.81 1.76
N ALA A 148 -1.06 9.58 2.63
CA ALA A 148 -1.39 9.59 4.05
C ALA A 148 -2.83 10.09 4.30
N ALA A 149 -3.23 11.16 3.61
CA ALA A 149 -4.60 11.69 3.69
C ALA A 149 -5.64 10.69 3.14
N SER A 150 -5.34 10.02 2.02
CA SER A 150 -6.19 8.97 1.45
C SER A 150 -6.36 7.80 2.42
N SER A 151 -5.27 7.35 3.05
CA SER A 151 -5.29 6.31 4.06
C SER A 151 -6.15 6.67 5.26
N LEU A 152 -6.04 7.90 5.72
CA LEU A 152 -6.86 8.42 6.82
C LEU A 152 -8.35 8.45 6.45
N ALA A 153 -8.69 8.94 5.26
CA ALA A 153 -10.07 8.98 4.76
C ALA A 153 -10.68 7.57 4.73
N LEU A 154 -9.98 6.59 4.17
CA LEU A 154 -10.46 5.20 4.12
C LEU A 154 -10.58 4.56 5.52
N ALA A 155 -9.69 4.92 6.44
CA ALA A 155 -9.77 4.45 7.81
C ALA A 155 -11.05 4.95 8.51
N PHE A 156 -11.46 6.19 8.26
CA PHE A 156 -12.73 6.74 8.77
C PHE A 156 -13.95 6.12 8.08
N MET A 157 -13.86 5.82 6.79
CA MET A 157 -14.95 5.16 6.06
C MET A 157 -15.14 3.69 6.46
N GLY A 158 -14.17 3.09 7.17
CA GLY A 158 -14.23 1.68 7.57
C GLY A 158 -14.15 0.69 6.40
N THR A 159 -13.63 1.14 5.26
CA THR A 159 -13.55 0.33 4.04
C THR A 159 -12.34 -0.60 4.05
N ALA A 160 -12.45 -1.74 3.36
CA ALA A 160 -11.35 -2.62 3.03
C ALA A 160 -11.20 -2.67 1.50
N VAL A 161 -9.98 -2.41 1.01
CA VAL A 161 -9.65 -2.51 -0.41
C VAL A 161 -8.44 -3.42 -0.54
N GLY A 162 -8.62 -4.58 -1.17
CA GLY A 162 -7.62 -5.66 -1.20
C GLY A 162 -7.43 -6.34 0.16
N TYR A 163 -6.72 -7.44 0.17
CA TYR A 163 -6.55 -8.26 1.37
C TYR A 163 -5.11 -8.30 1.88
N ILE A 164 -4.19 -8.89 1.12
CA ILE A 164 -2.82 -9.14 1.58
C ILE A 164 -1.79 -8.30 0.83
N ARG A 165 -1.93 -8.19 -0.50
CA ARG A 165 -1.02 -7.46 -1.39
C ARG A 165 -1.78 -6.44 -2.22
N GLY A 166 -1.09 -5.39 -2.66
CA GLY A 166 -1.68 -4.33 -3.47
C GLY A 166 -1.62 -4.63 -4.98
N THR A 167 -1.88 -5.86 -5.41
CA THR A 167 -1.90 -6.25 -6.82
C THR A 167 -3.31 -6.39 -7.33
N ILE A 168 -3.49 -6.33 -8.67
CA ILE A 168 -4.78 -6.58 -9.29
C ILE A 168 -5.33 -7.97 -8.95
N PHE A 169 -4.46 -8.96 -8.75
CA PHE A 169 -4.85 -10.33 -8.40
C PHE A 169 -5.44 -10.46 -6.99
N ASP A 170 -5.14 -9.52 -6.10
CA ASP A 170 -5.70 -9.47 -4.74
C ASP A 170 -7.08 -8.80 -4.73
N PHE A 171 -7.45 -8.16 -5.83
CA PHE A 171 -8.72 -7.47 -6.01
C PHE A 171 -9.79 -8.34 -6.72
N ILE A 172 -9.38 -9.31 -7.55
CA ILE A 172 -10.25 -10.23 -8.28
C ILE A 172 -10.57 -11.45 -7.41
#